data_2814d4ba4205941901c663e0b4e4412a
#
_entry.id   2814d4ba4205941901c663e0b4e4412a
#
_cell.length_a   1.000
_cell.length_b   1.000
_cell.length_c   1.000
_cell.angle_alpha   90.00
_cell.angle_beta   90.00
_cell.angle_gamma   90.00
#
_symmetry.space_group_name_H-M   'P 1'
#
loop_
_entity.id
_entity.type
_entity.pdbx_description
1 polymer ?
#
loop_
_entity_poly.entity_id
_entity_poly.type
_entity_poly.pdbx_seq_one_letter_code
_entity_poly.pdbx_strand_id
1 'polypeptide(L)'
;DGEPFDSILDIITSGAKKIGTLGDATGLDSVSTATRVDAARLLSAGGEIIAFSGETEPVAVSGKPKITIGAAFNRGMVKEFGMILPRIPLAAPNAGTAIEMSNIDAMLLLAICEKGWDSAVKLVTKLIGGDDGEVILGGRSLSRKEVQQHLNDRVMHIRTKQLAKLLELGVVMISDELPVSS
;
A
#
# COMPACT_ATOMS: atom_id res chain seq x y z
N ASP A 1 -2.69 15.46 -21.05
CA ASP A 1 -2.01 14.45 -21.85
C ASP A 1 -0.96 15.14 -22.71
N GLY A 2 0.24 14.65 -22.74
CA GLY A 2 1.35 15.18 -23.51
C GLY A 2 2.57 15.49 -22.66
N GLU A 3 3.67 15.82 -23.34
CA GLU A 3 4.93 16.22 -22.71
C GLU A 3 4.73 17.45 -21.78
N PRO A 4 5.29 17.46 -20.57
CA PRO A 4 6.26 16.51 -20.01
C PRO A 4 5.66 15.39 -19.14
N PHE A 5 4.34 15.29 -19.04
CA PHE A 5 3.67 14.37 -18.09
C PHE A 5 3.90 12.90 -18.43
N ASP A 6 3.71 12.54 -19.72
CA ASP A 6 3.86 11.15 -20.17
C ASP A 6 5.31 10.67 -19.98
N SER A 7 6.30 11.51 -20.31
CA SER A 7 7.70 11.20 -20.10
C SER A 7 8.08 11.03 -18.61
N ILE A 8 7.50 11.83 -17.71
CA ILE A 8 7.71 11.66 -16.26
C ILE A 8 7.11 10.35 -15.79
N LEU A 9 5.90 10.01 -16.22
CA LEU A 9 5.24 8.76 -15.84
C LEU A 9 6.03 7.54 -16.34
N ASP A 10 6.50 7.54 -17.59
CA ASP A 10 7.32 6.48 -18.16
C ASP A 10 8.62 6.24 -17.38
N ILE A 11 9.28 7.33 -16.97
CA ILE A 11 10.51 7.24 -16.17
C ILE A 11 10.24 6.62 -14.80
N ILE A 12 9.12 7.01 -14.16
CA ILE A 12 8.77 6.56 -12.80
C ILE A 12 8.25 5.12 -12.80
N THR A 13 7.67 4.62 -13.90
CA THR A 13 7.22 3.22 -14.00
C THR A 13 8.35 2.22 -13.78
N SER A 14 9.59 2.60 -14.05
CA SER A 14 10.78 1.76 -13.79
C SER A 14 11.24 1.75 -12.32
N GLY A 15 10.59 2.49 -11.44
CA GLY A 15 10.89 2.61 -10.01
C GLY A 15 10.99 4.05 -9.54
N ALA A 16 11.16 4.24 -8.22
CA ALA A 16 11.31 5.56 -7.61
C ALA A 16 12.53 6.31 -8.18
N LYS A 17 12.36 7.61 -8.44
CA LYS A 17 13.40 8.49 -8.97
C LYS A 17 13.53 9.77 -8.15
N LYS A 18 14.74 10.29 -8.00
CA LYS A 18 14.97 11.61 -7.43
C LYS A 18 14.49 12.67 -8.43
N ILE A 19 13.75 13.69 -7.96
CA ILE A 19 13.29 14.79 -8.84
C ILE A 19 14.48 15.44 -9.59
N GLY A 20 15.64 15.56 -8.95
CA GLY A 20 16.84 16.09 -9.59
C GLY A 20 17.36 15.25 -10.77
N THR A 21 17.15 13.92 -10.75
CA THR A 21 17.60 13.02 -11.84
C THR A 21 16.58 12.92 -12.99
N LEU A 22 15.37 13.47 -12.84
CA LEU A 22 14.44 13.59 -13.96
C LEU A 22 15.00 14.49 -15.09
N GLY A 23 16.06 15.26 -14.79
CA GLY A 23 16.74 16.11 -15.75
C GLY A 23 17.58 15.37 -16.78
N ASP A 24 18.11 14.22 -16.40
CA ASP A 24 19.05 13.45 -17.23
C ASP A 24 18.33 12.38 -18.08
N ALA A 25 17.01 12.38 -18.03
CA ALA A 25 16.21 11.37 -18.71
C ALA A 25 15.93 11.78 -20.16
N THR A 26 16.14 10.85 -21.08
CA THR A 26 15.84 10.98 -22.52
C THR A 26 14.38 11.42 -22.72
N GLY A 27 14.16 12.47 -23.49
CA GLY A 27 12.81 13.03 -23.76
C GLY A 27 12.47 14.28 -22.98
N LEU A 28 13.22 14.60 -21.90
CA LEU A 28 13.00 15.83 -21.13
C LEU A 28 14.10 16.89 -21.33
N ASP A 29 15.07 16.66 -22.22
CA ASP A 29 16.23 17.53 -22.44
C ASP A 29 15.84 18.97 -22.85
N SER A 30 14.72 19.10 -23.57
CA SER A 30 14.20 20.40 -24.02
C SER A 30 13.30 21.08 -22.97
N VAL A 31 12.95 20.40 -21.89
CA VAL A 31 12.01 20.90 -20.87
C VAL A 31 12.79 21.51 -19.70
N SER A 32 12.46 22.75 -19.33
CA SER A 32 13.13 23.43 -18.21
C SER A 32 12.91 22.68 -16.89
N THR A 33 13.88 22.77 -15.98
CA THR A 33 13.77 22.18 -14.63
C THR A 33 12.52 22.67 -13.89
N ALA A 34 12.18 23.95 -14.03
CA ALA A 34 10.97 24.51 -13.42
C ALA A 34 9.69 23.81 -13.94
N THR A 35 9.59 23.63 -15.25
CA THR A 35 8.44 22.95 -15.88
C THR A 35 8.34 21.50 -15.44
N ARG A 36 9.46 20.77 -15.29
CA ARG A 36 9.49 19.39 -14.78
C ARG A 36 9.02 19.31 -13.34
N VAL A 37 9.46 20.23 -12.48
CA VAL A 37 9.04 20.30 -11.07
C VAL A 37 7.55 20.58 -10.97
N ASP A 38 7.03 21.52 -11.78
CA ASP A 38 5.61 21.84 -11.77
C ASP A 38 4.75 20.69 -12.30
N ALA A 39 5.20 19.98 -13.34
CA ALA A 39 4.54 18.78 -13.84
C ALA A 39 4.52 17.67 -12.78
N ALA A 40 5.63 17.42 -12.09
CA ALA A 40 5.68 16.43 -10.99
C ALA A 40 4.75 16.83 -9.83
N ARG A 41 4.64 18.12 -9.49
CA ARG A 41 3.68 18.62 -8.49
C ARG A 41 2.23 18.38 -8.91
N LEU A 42 1.90 18.64 -10.17
CA LEU A 42 0.55 18.41 -10.70
C LEU A 42 0.20 16.92 -10.71
N LEU A 43 1.11 16.05 -11.14
CA LEU A 43 0.92 14.59 -11.08
C LEU A 43 0.75 14.10 -9.62
N SER A 44 1.50 14.67 -8.68
CA SER A 44 1.36 14.35 -7.26
C SER A 44 0.02 14.85 -6.70
N ALA A 45 -0.42 16.04 -7.07
CA ALA A 45 -1.72 16.59 -6.67
C ALA A 45 -2.89 15.78 -7.27
N GLY A 46 -2.70 15.22 -8.48
CA GLY A 46 -3.65 14.33 -9.14
C GLY A 46 -3.64 12.89 -8.59
N GLY A 47 -2.67 12.55 -7.72
CA GLY A 47 -2.53 11.21 -7.16
C GLY A 47 -1.87 10.19 -8.08
N GLU A 48 -1.37 10.60 -9.24
CA GLU A 48 -0.69 9.74 -10.21
C GLU A 48 0.70 9.30 -9.70
N ILE A 49 1.37 10.17 -8.94
CA ILE A 49 2.65 9.86 -8.31
C ILE A 49 2.64 10.25 -6.83
N ILE A 50 3.52 9.64 -6.06
CA ILE A 50 3.74 9.99 -4.65
C ILE A 50 5.18 10.48 -4.50
N ALA A 51 5.32 11.74 -4.07
CA ALA A 51 6.61 12.26 -3.66
C ALA A 51 6.96 11.77 -2.26
N PHE A 52 8.18 11.31 -2.04
CA PHE A 52 8.66 10.95 -0.70
C PHE A 52 10.10 11.41 -0.49
N SER A 53 10.45 11.63 0.78
CA SER A 53 11.76 12.12 1.21
C SER A 53 12.62 10.99 1.78
N GLY A 54 13.03 10.05 0.97
CA GLY A 54 13.86 8.94 1.46
C GLY A 54 14.84 8.47 0.40
N GLU A 55 16.02 7.98 0.82
CA GLU A 55 16.83 7.13 -0.02
C GLU A 55 16.15 5.76 -0.02
N THR A 56 15.61 5.36 -1.14
CA THR A 56 15.01 4.03 -1.27
C THR A 56 15.95 3.13 -2.03
N GLU A 57 16.63 2.29 -1.30
CA GLU A 57 17.01 1.01 -1.87
C GLU A 57 15.73 0.16 -1.94
N PRO A 58 15.45 -0.51 -3.07
CA PRO A 58 14.31 -1.39 -3.18
C PRO A 58 14.38 -2.42 -2.03
N VAL A 59 13.39 -2.41 -1.15
CA VAL A 59 13.32 -3.38 -0.07
C VAL A 59 12.98 -4.73 -0.69
N ALA A 60 13.99 -5.58 -0.85
CA ALA A 60 13.79 -6.95 -1.28
C ALA A 60 13.10 -7.73 -0.16
N VAL A 61 11.80 -7.99 -0.32
CA VAL A 61 11.02 -8.74 0.65
C VAL A 61 10.92 -10.19 0.19
N SER A 62 11.48 -11.10 0.94
CA SER A 62 11.35 -12.54 0.71
C SER A 62 10.50 -13.21 1.80
N GLY A 63 9.69 -14.19 1.41
CA GLY A 63 8.94 -14.98 2.36
C GLY A 63 7.74 -14.27 3.02
N LYS A 64 7.57 -14.51 4.31
CA LYS A 64 6.52 -13.95 5.18
C LYS A 64 7.16 -13.21 6.35
N PRO A 65 7.72 -12.00 6.13
CA PRO A 65 8.39 -11.26 7.21
C PRO A 65 7.38 -10.90 8.31
N LYS A 66 7.85 -10.83 9.55
CA LYS A 66 7.06 -10.23 10.62
C LYS A 66 7.01 -8.72 10.37
N ILE A 67 5.81 -8.18 10.26
CA ILE A 67 5.60 -6.75 10.02
C ILE A 67 4.74 -6.12 11.11
N THR A 68 4.91 -4.83 11.34
CA THR A 68 4.12 -4.00 12.26
C THR A 68 3.58 -2.79 11.53
N ILE A 69 2.49 -2.22 12.02
CA ILE A 69 1.97 -0.95 11.53
C ILE A 69 2.94 0.18 11.89
N GLY A 70 3.38 0.94 10.89
CA GLY A 70 4.36 2.02 11.04
C GLY A 70 3.88 3.22 11.85
N ALA A 71 2.58 3.54 11.78
CA ALA A 71 1.99 4.65 12.53
C ALA A 71 0.78 4.20 13.35
N ALA A 72 0.71 4.61 14.62
CA ALA A 72 -0.43 4.31 15.50
C ALA A 72 -1.76 4.79 14.92
N PHE A 73 -1.76 5.93 14.19
CA PHE A 73 -2.91 6.44 13.45
C PHE A 73 -3.49 5.40 12.48
N ASN A 74 -2.66 4.71 11.71
CA ASN A 74 -3.10 3.69 10.74
C ASN A 74 -3.85 2.55 11.43
N ARG A 75 -3.37 2.11 12.60
CA ARG A 75 -4.07 1.09 13.40
C ARG A 75 -5.46 1.56 13.84
N GLY A 76 -5.56 2.79 14.33
CA GLY A 76 -6.83 3.42 14.70
C GLY A 76 -7.79 3.49 13.52
N MET A 77 -7.32 4.02 12.39
CA MET A 77 -8.14 4.14 11.17
C MET A 77 -8.72 2.81 10.72
N VAL A 78 -7.92 1.75 10.68
CA VAL A 78 -8.42 0.43 10.26
C VAL A 78 -9.39 -0.17 11.27
N LYS A 79 -9.14 -0.01 12.58
CA LYS A 79 -10.03 -0.54 13.63
C LYS A 79 -11.39 0.14 13.64
N GLU A 80 -11.41 1.46 13.54
CA GLU A 80 -12.65 2.26 13.64
C GLU A 80 -13.43 2.27 12.33
N PHE A 81 -12.75 2.32 11.19
CA PHE A 81 -13.39 2.58 9.90
C PHE A 81 -13.31 1.42 8.90
N GLY A 82 -12.56 0.35 9.19
CA GLY A 82 -12.34 -0.77 8.28
C GLY A 82 -13.63 -1.45 7.80
N MET A 83 -14.67 -1.47 8.63
CA MET A 83 -15.99 -2.02 8.26
C MET A 83 -16.96 -0.97 7.70
N ILE A 84 -16.60 0.32 7.76
CA ILE A 84 -17.51 1.42 7.44
C ILE A 84 -17.15 2.06 6.09
N LEU A 85 -15.87 2.35 5.89
CA LEU A 85 -15.39 3.02 4.69
C LEU A 85 -14.93 2.01 3.64
N PRO A 86 -15.25 2.19 2.35
CA PRO A 86 -14.77 1.30 1.29
C PRO A 86 -13.26 1.44 1.01
N ARG A 87 -12.70 2.61 1.35
CA ARG A 87 -11.27 2.92 1.27
C ARG A 87 -10.80 3.57 2.56
N ILE A 88 -9.64 3.15 3.05
CA ILE A 88 -9.05 3.61 4.30
C ILE A 88 -7.82 4.43 3.97
N PRO A 89 -7.78 5.72 4.37
CA PRO A 89 -6.57 6.52 4.27
C PRO A 89 -5.57 6.06 5.33
N LEU A 90 -4.38 5.69 4.90
CA LEU A 90 -3.27 5.28 5.75
C LEU A 90 -2.15 6.30 5.65
N ALA A 91 -1.68 6.80 6.77
CA ALA A 91 -0.52 7.66 6.80
C ALA A 91 0.69 6.94 6.23
N ALA A 92 1.40 7.61 5.34
CA ALA A 92 2.65 7.18 4.72
C ALA A 92 3.76 8.14 5.17
N PRO A 93 4.35 7.93 6.37
CA PRO A 93 5.26 8.90 6.99
C PRO A 93 6.44 9.28 6.13
N ASN A 94 7.01 8.30 5.41
CA ASN A 94 8.16 8.53 4.54
C ASN A 94 7.81 9.39 3.30
N ALA A 95 6.54 9.41 2.91
CA ALA A 95 6.04 10.25 1.82
C ALA A 95 5.48 11.59 2.32
N GLY A 96 5.31 11.77 3.63
CA GLY A 96 4.69 12.97 4.19
C GLY A 96 3.22 13.17 3.80
N THR A 97 2.51 12.09 3.45
CA THR A 97 1.13 12.11 2.94
C THR A 97 0.36 10.90 3.45
N ALA A 98 -0.81 10.66 2.87
CA ALA A 98 -1.58 9.44 3.07
C ALA A 98 -1.77 8.72 1.72
N ILE A 99 -1.90 7.39 1.79
CA ILE A 99 -2.32 6.56 0.66
C ILE A 99 -3.69 5.97 0.96
N GLU A 100 -4.47 5.69 -0.07
CA GLU A 100 -5.72 4.97 0.08
C GLU A 100 -5.54 3.48 -0.17
N MET A 101 -6.09 2.66 0.70
CA MET A 101 -6.13 1.21 0.58
C MET A 101 -7.58 0.72 0.64
N SER A 102 -7.93 -0.33 -0.08
CA SER A 102 -9.25 -0.94 0.10
C SER A 102 -9.44 -1.39 1.55
N ASN A 103 -10.66 -1.30 2.07
CA ASN A 103 -10.93 -1.70 3.44
C ASN A 103 -10.55 -3.17 3.73
N ILE A 104 -10.80 -4.07 2.78
CA ILE A 104 -10.41 -5.48 2.89
C ILE A 104 -8.89 -5.62 3.01
N ASP A 105 -8.12 -4.94 2.16
CA ASP A 105 -6.67 -5.00 2.21
C ASP A 105 -6.12 -4.38 3.51
N ALA A 106 -6.71 -3.26 3.95
CA ALA A 106 -6.32 -2.61 5.20
C ALA A 106 -6.59 -3.51 6.42
N MET A 107 -7.75 -4.17 6.48
CA MET A 107 -8.08 -5.14 7.51
C MET A 107 -7.15 -6.37 7.48
N LEU A 108 -6.86 -6.90 6.29
CA LEU A 108 -5.89 -8.00 6.13
C LEU A 108 -4.50 -7.57 6.58
N LEU A 109 -4.05 -6.38 6.18
CA LEU A 109 -2.75 -5.84 6.59
C LEU A 109 -2.65 -5.72 8.12
N LEU A 110 -3.68 -5.16 8.77
CA LEU A 110 -3.74 -5.07 10.23
C LEU A 110 -3.72 -6.46 10.87
N ALA A 111 -4.50 -7.41 10.34
CA ALA A 111 -4.54 -8.78 10.84
C ALA A 111 -3.18 -9.50 10.69
N ILE A 112 -2.47 -9.27 9.58
CA ILE A 112 -1.11 -9.76 9.36
C ILE A 112 -0.16 -9.20 10.42
N CYS A 113 -0.22 -7.90 10.68
CA CYS A 113 0.62 -7.24 11.67
C CYS A 113 0.35 -7.74 13.10
N GLU A 114 -0.90 -8.04 13.45
CA GLU A 114 -1.29 -8.43 14.81
C GLU A 114 -1.20 -9.95 15.06
N LYS A 115 -1.45 -10.79 14.05
CA LYS A 115 -1.62 -12.24 14.21
C LYS A 115 -0.79 -13.07 13.22
N GLY A 116 -0.06 -12.42 12.31
CA GLY A 116 0.75 -13.04 11.28
C GLY A 116 -0.02 -13.49 10.04
N TRP A 117 0.72 -13.79 8.99
CA TRP A 117 0.23 -14.10 7.64
C TRP A 117 -0.78 -15.26 7.59
N ASP A 118 -0.54 -16.31 8.35
CA ASP A 118 -1.35 -17.54 8.29
C ASP A 118 -2.70 -17.40 9.01
N SER A 119 -2.81 -16.45 9.93
CA SER A 119 -4.02 -16.21 10.72
C SER A 119 -4.92 -15.12 10.16
N ALA A 120 -4.39 -14.26 9.28
CA ALA A 120 -5.08 -13.05 8.82
C ALA A 120 -6.40 -13.36 8.12
N VAL A 121 -6.42 -14.32 7.19
CA VAL A 121 -7.61 -14.68 6.43
C VAL A 121 -8.73 -15.16 7.37
N LYS A 122 -8.40 -16.05 8.32
CA LYS A 122 -9.37 -16.56 9.29
C LYS A 122 -9.97 -15.43 10.14
N LEU A 123 -9.12 -14.50 10.59
CA LEU A 123 -9.56 -13.38 11.40
C LEU A 123 -10.50 -12.45 10.61
N VAL A 124 -10.10 -12.04 9.40
CA VAL A 124 -10.92 -11.15 8.57
C VAL A 124 -12.21 -11.83 8.11
N THR A 125 -12.18 -13.13 7.74
CA THR A 125 -13.40 -13.89 7.44
C THR A 125 -14.41 -13.83 8.59
N LYS A 126 -13.93 -13.96 9.84
CA LYS A 126 -14.79 -13.87 11.02
C LYS A 126 -15.38 -12.47 11.20
N LEU A 127 -14.60 -11.42 10.92
CA LEU A 127 -15.05 -10.02 11.06
C LEU A 127 -16.13 -9.66 10.03
N ILE A 128 -15.99 -10.09 8.76
CA ILE A 128 -16.92 -9.70 7.69
C ILE A 128 -18.10 -10.66 7.53
N GLY A 129 -17.96 -11.93 7.94
CA GLY A 129 -18.94 -12.98 7.65
C GLY A 129 -19.98 -13.22 8.74
N GLY A 130 -19.84 -12.61 9.93
CA GLY A 130 -20.70 -12.99 11.06
C GLY A 130 -20.75 -14.49 11.30
N ASP A 131 -21.77 -14.95 12.03
CA ASP A 131 -21.95 -16.40 12.30
C ASP A 131 -22.75 -17.14 11.20
N ASP A 132 -23.46 -16.44 10.30
CA ASP A 132 -24.50 -17.01 9.43
C ASP A 132 -24.17 -17.17 7.93
N GLY A 133 -22.90 -17.13 7.56
CA GLY A 133 -22.49 -17.86 6.33
C GLY A 133 -22.45 -17.13 5.01
N GLU A 134 -23.24 -16.13 4.70
CA GLU A 134 -23.17 -15.38 3.44
C GLU A 134 -22.64 -13.96 3.66
N VAL A 135 -21.71 -13.54 2.79
CA VAL A 135 -21.10 -12.21 2.83
C VAL A 135 -21.38 -11.50 1.53
N ILE A 136 -21.84 -10.26 1.60
CA ILE A 136 -22.00 -9.42 0.41
C ILE A 136 -20.69 -8.65 0.20
N LEU A 137 -19.96 -9.02 -0.85
CA LEU A 137 -18.76 -8.31 -1.30
C LEU A 137 -18.96 -7.81 -2.73
N GLY A 138 -18.77 -6.51 -2.95
CA GLY A 138 -18.95 -5.92 -4.28
C GLY A 138 -20.34 -6.11 -4.87
N GLY A 139 -21.38 -6.20 -4.03
CA GLY A 139 -22.77 -6.40 -4.46
C GLY A 139 -23.13 -7.86 -4.82
N ARG A 140 -22.24 -8.82 -4.55
CA ARG A 140 -22.47 -10.25 -4.76
C ARG A 140 -22.51 -10.98 -3.42
N SER A 141 -23.48 -11.87 -3.25
CA SER A 141 -23.47 -12.83 -2.16
C SER A 141 -22.44 -13.93 -2.44
N LEU A 142 -21.51 -14.11 -1.51
CA LEU A 142 -20.44 -15.09 -1.60
C LEU A 142 -20.59 -16.11 -0.46
N SER A 143 -20.38 -17.38 -0.79
CA SER A 143 -20.24 -18.42 0.22
C SER A 143 -18.96 -18.20 1.04
N ARG A 144 -18.91 -18.76 2.24
CA ARG A 144 -17.74 -18.69 3.11
C ARG A 144 -16.45 -19.17 2.42
N LYS A 145 -16.54 -20.20 1.58
CA LYS A 145 -15.41 -20.73 0.83
C LYS A 145 -14.90 -19.73 -0.22
N GLU A 146 -15.80 -19.09 -0.95
CA GLU A 146 -15.46 -18.06 -1.94
C GLU A 146 -14.85 -16.83 -1.26
N VAL A 147 -15.38 -16.41 -0.11
CA VAL A 147 -14.79 -15.34 0.70
C VAL A 147 -13.37 -15.70 1.12
N GLN A 148 -13.14 -16.90 1.65
CA GLN A 148 -11.79 -17.33 2.04
C GLN A 148 -10.82 -17.37 0.85
N GLN A 149 -11.27 -17.86 -0.30
CA GLN A 149 -10.45 -17.85 -1.50
C GLN A 149 -10.10 -16.42 -1.91
N HIS A 150 -11.08 -15.54 -1.98
CA HIS A 150 -10.86 -14.12 -2.29
C HIS A 150 -9.85 -13.46 -1.34
N LEU A 151 -10.01 -13.67 -0.03
CA LEU A 151 -9.07 -13.12 0.97
C LEU A 151 -7.66 -13.70 0.84
N ASN A 152 -7.52 -15.00 0.52
CA ASN A 152 -6.21 -15.60 0.25
C ASN A 152 -5.52 -14.94 -0.95
N ASP A 153 -6.28 -14.70 -2.03
CA ASP A 153 -5.75 -14.03 -3.23
C ASP A 153 -5.31 -12.58 -2.89
N ARG A 154 -6.08 -11.88 -2.03
CA ARG A 154 -5.70 -10.54 -1.56
C ARG A 154 -4.44 -10.57 -0.68
N VAL A 155 -4.29 -11.53 0.23
CA VAL A 155 -3.06 -11.72 1.03
C VAL A 155 -1.84 -11.97 0.13
N MET A 156 -2.00 -12.81 -0.89
CA MET A 156 -0.95 -13.03 -1.89
C MET A 156 -0.61 -11.74 -2.64
N HIS A 157 -1.61 -10.97 -3.05
CA HIS A 157 -1.42 -9.68 -3.72
C HIS A 157 -0.67 -8.68 -2.82
N ILE A 158 -1.09 -8.54 -1.55
CA ILE A 158 -0.38 -7.69 -0.58
C ILE A 158 1.09 -8.10 -0.50
N ARG A 159 1.35 -9.40 -0.32
CA ARG A 159 2.71 -9.92 -0.14
C ARG A 159 3.59 -9.69 -1.37
N THR A 160 3.07 -9.96 -2.57
CA THR A 160 3.90 -10.01 -3.80
C THR A 160 3.93 -8.69 -4.56
N LYS A 161 2.95 -7.81 -4.37
CA LYS A 161 2.79 -6.59 -5.16
C LYS A 161 2.81 -5.30 -4.34
N GLN A 162 2.37 -5.34 -3.08
CA GLN A 162 2.19 -4.13 -2.29
C GLN A 162 3.20 -3.99 -1.16
N LEU A 163 3.69 -5.10 -0.58
CA LEU A 163 4.47 -5.07 0.66
C LEU A 163 5.73 -4.21 0.56
N ALA A 164 6.51 -4.35 -0.51
CA ALA A 164 7.71 -3.53 -0.72
C ALA A 164 7.37 -2.04 -0.69
N LYS A 165 6.31 -1.65 -1.41
CA LYS A 165 5.85 -0.26 -1.46
C LYS A 165 5.35 0.25 -0.11
N LEU A 166 4.62 -0.58 0.64
CA LEU A 166 4.13 -0.22 1.97
C LEU A 166 5.26 -0.02 2.98
N LEU A 167 6.35 -0.80 2.86
CA LEU A 167 7.58 -0.64 3.63
C LEU A 167 8.31 0.66 3.25
N GLU A 168 8.51 0.92 1.96
CA GLU A 168 9.12 2.16 1.47
C GLU A 168 8.38 3.39 1.98
N LEU A 169 7.06 3.36 1.96
CA LEU A 169 6.22 4.46 2.42
C LEU A 169 6.12 4.59 3.95
N GLY A 170 6.65 3.63 4.70
CA GLY A 170 6.56 3.61 6.16
C GLY A 170 5.16 3.29 6.69
N VAL A 171 4.27 2.79 5.85
CA VAL A 171 2.92 2.34 6.28
C VAL A 171 3.04 1.12 7.19
N VAL A 172 3.99 0.24 6.88
CA VAL A 172 4.41 -0.88 7.72
C VAL A 172 5.93 -0.88 7.86
N MET A 173 6.43 -1.56 8.89
CA MET A 173 7.84 -1.77 9.16
C MET A 173 8.11 -3.25 9.38
N ILE A 174 9.29 -3.73 9.04
CA ILE A 174 9.75 -5.08 9.43
C ILE A 174 10.03 -5.02 10.94
N SER A 175 9.52 -5.98 11.67
CA SER A 175 9.80 -6.12 13.10
C SER A 175 11.00 -7.02 13.28
N ASP A 176 12.10 -6.47 13.78
CA ASP A 176 13.32 -7.19 14.13
C ASP A 176 13.24 -7.89 15.49
N GLU A 177 12.11 -7.82 16.18
CA GLU A 177 11.94 -8.54 17.44
C GLU A 177 11.98 -10.05 17.21
N LEU A 178 13.08 -10.66 17.67
CA LEU A 178 13.17 -12.10 17.91
C LEU A 178 11.93 -12.53 18.73
N PRO A 179 11.35 -13.70 18.47
CA PRO A 179 10.25 -14.21 19.29
C PRO A 179 10.75 -14.27 20.74
N VAL A 180 10.14 -13.46 21.60
CA VAL A 180 10.31 -13.63 23.04
C VAL A 180 9.71 -15.01 23.35
N SER A 181 10.59 -15.99 23.53
CA SER A 181 10.22 -17.31 24.03
C SER A 181 9.69 -17.13 25.45
N SER A 182 8.40 -17.23 25.62
CA SER A 182 7.73 -17.41 26.91
C SER A 182 7.46 -18.89 27.12
#